data_c2e55c21f5a157115fa6673f26c3ab09
#
_entry.id   c2e55c21f5a157115fa6673f26c3ab09
#
_cell.length_a   1.000
_cell.length_b   1.000
_cell.length_c   1.000
_cell.angle_alpha   90.00
_cell.angle_beta   90.00
_cell.angle_gamma   90.00
#
_symmetry.space_group_name_H-M   'P 1'
#
loop_
_entity.id
_entity.type
_entity.pdbx_description
1 polymer ?
#
loop_
_entity_poly.entity_id
_entity_poly.type
_entity_poly.pdbx_seq_one_letter_code
_entity_poly.pdbx_strand_id
1 'polypeptide(L)'
;VFGLGTRADITWKGLLDMTSCTECGRCQSQCPAWHTDKPLSPKLLIMAMRDHAFAKTVETEAMVGENAAITSDILWSCTSCGACVNECPVDIEHIDHIVNMRRYQVMVESDFPAELGGTFRNLEQSGNPWGANKNDREAWIAECDFPIKVVEGVLPDEVEYLFWVGCAGAYDERARKTTKAVAELLYMAGVEFAVLGKKETCTGDPARRAGNEFLYQIMAAENIETFKEVFADRPKGKKKVVVTCPHCFT
;
A
#
# COMPACT_ATOMS: atom_id res chain seq x y z
N VAL A 1 -8.54 0.38 17.21
CA VAL A 1 -8.64 -1.08 17.03
C VAL A 1 -7.34 -1.55 16.42
N PHE A 2 -6.66 -2.48 17.07
CA PHE A 2 -5.36 -2.99 16.63
C PHE A 2 -5.46 -4.11 15.57
N GLY A 3 -6.61 -4.22 14.92
CA GLY A 3 -6.86 -5.20 13.86
C GLY A 3 -7.87 -6.26 14.24
N LEU A 4 -7.94 -7.33 13.45
CA LEU A 4 -8.86 -8.46 13.62
C LEU A 4 -8.05 -9.69 14.07
N GLY A 5 -8.07 -9.96 15.37
CA GLY A 5 -7.36 -11.10 15.97
C GLY A 5 -8.27 -12.22 16.41
N THR A 6 -9.46 -11.87 16.90
CA THR A 6 -10.43 -12.82 17.47
C THR A 6 -11.85 -12.53 16.98
N ARG A 7 -12.79 -13.40 17.30
CA ARG A 7 -14.21 -13.20 16.96
C ARG A 7 -14.76 -11.89 17.56
N ALA A 8 -14.30 -11.48 18.75
CA ALA A 8 -14.73 -10.26 19.41
C ALA A 8 -14.33 -8.97 18.65
N ASP A 9 -13.34 -9.05 17.78
CA ASP A 9 -12.85 -7.91 16.97
C ASP A 9 -13.64 -7.72 15.67
N ILE A 10 -14.54 -8.66 15.32
CA ILE A 10 -15.32 -8.60 14.09
C ILE A 10 -16.30 -7.43 14.17
N THR A 11 -16.19 -6.50 13.23
CA THR A 11 -17.13 -5.39 13.11
C THR A 11 -18.48 -5.85 12.57
N TRP A 12 -19.54 -5.04 12.76
CA TRP A 12 -20.85 -5.32 12.16
C TRP A 12 -20.78 -5.42 10.62
N LYS A 13 -19.95 -4.59 9.97
CA LYS A 13 -19.72 -4.63 8.53
C LYS A 13 -19.01 -5.94 8.13
N GLY A 14 -18.00 -6.35 8.89
CA GLY A 14 -17.32 -7.63 8.68
C GLY A 14 -18.26 -8.82 8.79
N LEU A 15 -19.17 -8.82 9.77
CA LEU A 15 -20.18 -9.85 9.92
C LEU A 15 -21.17 -9.84 8.75
N LEU A 16 -21.57 -8.66 8.27
CA LEU A 16 -22.43 -8.51 7.10
C LEU A 16 -21.73 -9.09 5.86
N ASP A 17 -20.46 -8.78 5.61
CA ASP A 17 -19.69 -9.31 4.51
C ASP A 17 -19.66 -10.83 4.49
N MET A 18 -19.37 -11.45 5.65
CA MET A 18 -19.30 -12.90 5.77
C MET A 18 -20.66 -13.57 5.50
N THR A 19 -21.74 -12.94 5.95
CA THR A 19 -23.11 -13.51 5.81
C THR A 19 -23.73 -13.24 4.44
N SER A 20 -23.34 -12.19 3.74
CA SER A 20 -23.82 -11.87 2.40
C SER A 20 -23.13 -12.67 1.29
N CYS A 21 -22.05 -13.39 1.60
CA CYS A 21 -21.32 -14.21 0.62
C CYS A 21 -22.20 -15.27 0.00
N THR A 22 -22.41 -15.19 -1.31
CA THR A 22 -23.20 -16.16 -2.10
C THR A 22 -22.39 -17.36 -2.60
N GLU A 23 -21.12 -17.44 -2.22
CA GLU A 23 -20.19 -18.53 -2.57
C GLU A 23 -20.00 -18.74 -4.10
N CYS A 24 -20.25 -17.72 -4.90
CA CYS A 24 -20.24 -17.80 -6.36
C CYS A 24 -18.85 -18.09 -6.99
N GLY A 25 -17.76 -17.86 -6.24
CA GLY A 25 -16.40 -18.19 -6.67
C GLY A 25 -15.71 -17.17 -7.59
N ARG A 26 -16.35 -16.05 -7.98
CA ARG A 26 -15.76 -15.04 -8.87
C ARG A 26 -14.48 -14.45 -8.29
N CYS A 27 -14.45 -14.14 -6.99
CA CYS A 27 -13.25 -13.62 -6.30
C CYS A 27 -12.07 -14.61 -6.35
N GLN A 28 -12.33 -15.91 -6.28
CA GLN A 28 -11.31 -16.94 -6.40
C GLN A 28 -10.79 -17.06 -7.83
N SER A 29 -11.68 -17.01 -8.84
CA SER A 29 -11.31 -17.15 -10.25
C SER A 29 -10.46 -16.01 -10.79
N GLN A 30 -10.37 -14.87 -10.09
CA GLN A 30 -9.55 -13.73 -10.46
C GLN A 30 -8.35 -13.49 -9.52
N CYS A 31 -8.20 -14.37 -8.51
CA CYS A 31 -7.13 -14.21 -7.54
C CYS A 31 -5.77 -14.69 -8.10
N PRO A 32 -4.75 -13.81 -8.20
CA PRO A 32 -3.43 -14.21 -8.69
C PRO A 32 -2.73 -15.21 -7.77
N ALA A 33 -2.97 -15.16 -6.46
CA ALA A 33 -2.43 -16.14 -5.52
C ALA A 33 -3.00 -17.54 -5.80
N TRP A 34 -4.30 -17.64 -6.04
CA TRP A 34 -4.94 -18.91 -6.40
C TRP A 34 -4.40 -19.49 -7.71
N HIS A 35 -4.19 -18.65 -8.72
CA HIS A 35 -3.66 -19.07 -10.03
C HIS A 35 -2.18 -19.45 -10.02
N THR A 36 -1.46 -19.14 -8.95
CA THR A 36 -0.05 -19.51 -8.76
C THR A 36 0.14 -20.59 -7.69
N ASP A 37 -0.89 -21.40 -7.45
CA ASP A 37 -0.91 -22.52 -6.51
C ASP A 37 -0.55 -22.15 -5.05
N LYS A 38 -0.82 -20.90 -4.67
CA LYS A 38 -0.72 -20.47 -3.27
C LYS A 38 -2.00 -20.83 -2.49
N PRO A 39 -1.90 -21.03 -1.17
CA PRO A 39 -3.03 -21.53 -0.38
C PRO A 39 -4.20 -20.56 -0.23
N LEU A 40 -4.10 -19.34 -0.72
CA LEU A 40 -5.13 -18.31 -0.60
C LEU A 40 -6.22 -18.47 -1.66
N SER A 41 -7.45 -18.69 -1.21
CA SER A 41 -8.69 -18.45 -1.96
C SER A 41 -9.50 -17.37 -1.25
N PRO A 42 -9.80 -16.21 -1.86
CA PRO A 42 -10.62 -15.19 -1.22
C PRO A 42 -12.01 -15.68 -0.82
N LYS A 43 -12.60 -16.58 -1.60
CA LYS A 43 -13.87 -17.24 -1.26
C LYS A 43 -13.75 -18.05 0.02
N LEU A 44 -12.76 -18.96 0.08
CA LEU A 44 -12.58 -19.83 1.24
C LEU A 44 -12.16 -19.02 2.49
N LEU A 45 -11.46 -17.93 2.33
CA LEU A 45 -11.13 -17.01 3.41
C LEU A 45 -12.41 -16.47 4.08
N ILE A 46 -13.34 -15.89 3.30
CA ILE A 46 -14.61 -15.36 3.83
C ILE A 46 -15.46 -16.47 4.47
N MET A 47 -15.49 -17.64 3.86
CA MET A 47 -16.21 -18.80 4.41
C MET A 47 -15.59 -19.25 5.74
N ALA A 48 -14.27 -19.36 5.82
CA ALA A 48 -13.57 -19.73 7.07
C ALA A 48 -13.82 -18.71 8.18
N MET A 49 -13.79 -17.41 7.86
CA MET A 49 -14.14 -16.34 8.80
C MET A 49 -15.58 -16.45 9.27
N ARG A 50 -16.53 -16.70 8.36
CA ARG A 50 -17.94 -16.91 8.68
C ARG A 50 -18.12 -18.11 9.63
N ASP A 51 -17.55 -19.25 9.28
CA ASP A 51 -17.69 -20.48 10.04
C ASP A 51 -17.09 -20.32 11.45
N HIS A 52 -15.95 -19.62 11.55
CA HIS A 52 -15.35 -19.25 12.85
C HIS A 52 -16.25 -18.29 13.65
N ALA A 53 -16.86 -17.29 13.02
CA ALA A 53 -17.74 -16.32 13.67
C ALA A 53 -18.99 -16.97 14.27
N PHE A 54 -19.52 -18.02 13.64
CA PHE A 54 -20.71 -18.73 14.09
C PHE A 54 -20.43 -20.03 14.86
N ALA A 55 -19.15 -20.42 15.00
CA ALA A 55 -18.77 -21.58 15.79
C ALA A 55 -19.16 -21.39 17.26
N LYS A 56 -19.50 -22.48 17.94
CA LYS A 56 -19.75 -22.51 19.40
C LYS A 56 -18.45 -22.54 20.21
N THR A 57 -17.43 -21.84 19.74
CA THR A 57 -16.10 -21.73 20.35
C THR A 57 -15.99 -20.50 21.25
N VAL A 58 -14.91 -20.39 21.98
CA VAL A 58 -14.65 -19.24 22.85
C VAL A 58 -14.45 -17.97 22.04
N GLU A 59 -15.02 -16.84 22.47
CA GLU A 59 -14.92 -15.56 21.76
C GLU A 59 -13.48 -15.06 21.56
N THR A 60 -12.57 -15.52 22.39
CA THR A 60 -11.15 -15.18 22.38
C THR A 60 -10.30 -16.11 21.52
N GLU A 61 -10.90 -17.06 20.81
CA GLU A 61 -10.16 -17.96 19.92
C GLU A 61 -9.55 -17.19 18.76
N ALA A 62 -8.25 -17.43 18.48
CA ALA A 62 -7.50 -16.73 17.44
C ALA A 62 -8.07 -17.00 16.05
N MET A 63 -8.22 -15.93 15.25
CA MET A 63 -8.66 -16.01 13.86
C MET A 63 -7.54 -16.52 12.94
N VAL A 64 -6.30 -16.14 13.24
CA VAL A 64 -5.10 -16.48 12.46
C VAL A 64 -4.10 -17.21 13.33
N GLY A 65 -3.49 -18.28 12.81
CA GLY A 65 -2.47 -19.05 13.51
C GLY A 65 -2.34 -20.46 12.94
N GLU A 66 -1.43 -21.26 13.53
CA GLU A 66 -1.14 -22.62 13.04
C GLU A 66 -2.35 -23.55 13.06
N ASN A 67 -3.20 -23.45 14.11
CA ASN A 67 -4.41 -24.24 14.27
C ASN A 67 -5.70 -23.40 14.18
N ALA A 68 -5.61 -22.18 13.67
CA ALA A 68 -6.74 -21.27 13.55
C ALA A 68 -7.50 -21.46 12.24
N ALA A 69 -8.62 -20.75 12.09
CA ALA A 69 -9.43 -20.76 10.88
C ALA A 69 -8.65 -20.33 9.63
N ILE A 70 -7.66 -19.47 9.79
CA ILE A 70 -6.81 -18.94 8.73
C ILE A 70 -5.35 -19.13 9.14
N THR A 71 -4.59 -19.82 8.28
CA THR A 71 -3.13 -19.97 8.52
C THR A 71 -2.36 -18.74 8.10
N SER A 72 -1.16 -18.57 8.66
CA SER A 72 -0.23 -17.49 8.29
C SER A 72 0.07 -17.51 6.78
N ASP A 73 0.27 -18.68 6.18
CA ASP A 73 0.53 -18.84 4.75
C ASP A 73 -0.64 -18.31 3.88
N ILE A 74 -1.88 -18.57 4.29
CA ILE A 74 -3.06 -18.03 3.60
C ILE A 74 -3.04 -16.50 3.67
N LEU A 75 -2.83 -15.93 4.86
CA LEU A 75 -2.85 -14.50 5.08
C LEU A 75 -1.77 -13.76 4.29
N TRP A 76 -0.54 -14.28 4.31
CA TRP A 76 0.61 -13.62 3.65
C TRP A 76 0.72 -13.91 2.15
N SER A 77 -0.06 -14.83 1.61
CA SER A 77 -0.17 -15.05 0.15
C SER A 77 -0.88 -13.92 -0.60
N CYS A 78 -1.61 -13.05 0.08
CA CYS A 78 -2.34 -11.96 -0.57
C CYS A 78 -1.42 -10.83 -1.03
N THR A 79 -1.51 -10.44 -2.30
CA THR A 79 -0.80 -9.30 -2.89
C THR A 79 -1.54 -7.97 -2.75
N SER A 80 -2.72 -7.97 -2.13
CA SER A 80 -3.59 -6.78 -1.97
C SER A 80 -3.95 -6.10 -3.30
N CYS A 81 -4.12 -6.87 -4.38
CA CYS A 81 -4.39 -6.33 -5.72
C CYS A 81 -5.82 -5.83 -5.95
N GLY A 82 -6.78 -6.16 -5.07
CA GLY A 82 -8.17 -5.71 -5.17
C GLY A 82 -9.07 -6.48 -6.15
N ALA A 83 -8.55 -7.43 -6.94
CA ALA A 83 -9.34 -8.17 -7.93
C ALA A 83 -10.56 -8.87 -7.31
N CYS A 84 -10.41 -9.45 -6.12
CA CYS A 84 -11.53 -10.12 -5.42
C CYS A 84 -12.64 -9.15 -4.99
N VAL A 85 -12.28 -7.92 -4.62
CA VAL A 85 -13.25 -6.86 -4.27
C VAL A 85 -14.00 -6.41 -5.52
N ASN A 86 -13.28 -6.14 -6.62
CA ASN A 86 -13.86 -5.70 -7.88
C ASN A 86 -14.85 -6.72 -8.47
N GLU A 87 -14.59 -8.02 -8.32
CA GLU A 87 -15.41 -9.09 -8.87
C GLU A 87 -16.55 -9.53 -7.96
N CYS A 88 -16.64 -9.00 -6.75
CA CYS A 88 -17.67 -9.44 -5.81
C CYS A 88 -19.02 -8.79 -6.12
N PRO A 89 -20.07 -9.59 -6.46
CA PRO A 89 -21.39 -9.05 -6.81
C PRO A 89 -22.18 -8.50 -5.62
N VAL A 90 -21.67 -8.68 -4.41
CA VAL A 90 -22.27 -8.20 -3.14
C VAL A 90 -21.29 -7.33 -2.34
N ASP A 91 -20.29 -6.77 -3.01
CA ASP A 91 -19.35 -5.76 -2.52
C ASP A 91 -18.63 -6.14 -1.21
N ILE A 92 -18.18 -7.40 -1.09
CA ILE A 92 -17.38 -7.84 0.05
C ILE A 92 -15.96 -7.27 -0.05
N GLU A 93 -15.50 -6.61 1.02
CA GLU A 93 -14.20 -5.96 1.12
C GLU A 93 -13.11 -6.93 1.64
N HIS A 94 -12.78 -7.96 0.84
CA HIS A 94 -11.81 -9.00 1.20
C HIS A 94 -10.46 -8.44 1.65
N ILE A 95 -9.97 -7.37 1.00
CA ILE A 95 -8.69 -6.76 1.31
C ILE A 95 -8.69 -6.14 2.70
N ASP A 96 -9.79 -5.52 3.10
CA ASP A 96 -9.91 -4.90 4.41
C ASP A 96 -9.82 -5.93 5.53
N HIS A 97 -10.45 -7.10 5.34
CA HIS A 97 -10.33 -8.21 6.28
C HIS A 97 -8.88 -8.70 6.39
N ILE A 98 -8.20 -8.89 5.25
CA ILE A 98 -6.82 -9.34 5.20
C ILE A 98 -5.88 -8.33 5.88
N VAL A 99 -6.01 -7.05 5.55
CA VAL A 99 -5.18 -5.99 6.16
C VAL A 99 -5.44 -5.86 7.65
N ASN A 100 -6.70 -6.01 8.11
CA ASN A 100 -7.02 -5.98 9.52
C ASN A 100 -6.43 -7.19 10.29
N MET A 101 -6.42 -8.38 9.70
CA MET A 101 -5.75 -9.54 10.29
C MET A 101 -4.23 -9.36 10.32
N ARG A 102 -3.61 -8.87 9.25
CA ARG A 102 -2.18 -8.52 9.23
C ARG A 102 -1.83 -7.47 10.27
N ARG A 103 -2.68 -6.47 10.44
CA ARG A 103 -2.51 -5.43 11.47
C ARG A 103 -2.44 -6.03 12.86
N TYR A 104 -3.32 -6.97 13.18
CA TYR A 104 -3.29 -7.67 14.46
C TYR A 104 -2.00 -8.50 14.60
N GLN A 105 -1.65 -9.29 13.59
CA GLN A 105 -0.43 -10.11 13.61
C GLN A 105 0.83 -9.26 13.81
N VAL A 106 0.94 -8.12 13.12
CA VAL A 106 2.14 -7.26 13.20
C VAL A 106 2.18 -6.46 14.49
N MET A 107 1.04 -5.88 14.92
CA MET A 107 1.03 -4.89 16.00
C MET A 107 0.76 -5.48 17.39
N VAL A 108 0.13 -6.65 17.45
CA VAL A 108 -0.22 -7.31 18.72
C VAL A 108 0.62 -8.55 18.94
N GLU A 109 0.63 -9.48 17.96
CA GLU A 109 1.33 -10.77 18.11
C GLU A 109 2.82 -10.68 17.73
N SER A 110 3.24 -9.66 16.97
CA SER A 110 4.59 -9.58 16.39
C SER A 110 4.96 -10.81 15.55
N ASP A 111 3.94 -11.45 14.96
CA ASP A 111 4.07 -12.64 14.12
C ASP A 111 3.86 -12.28 12.64
N PHE A 112 4.97 -12.17 11.92
CA PHE A 112 5.00 -11.84 10.49
C PHE A 112 6.27 -12.37 9.83
N PRO A 113 6.29 -12.52 8.48
CA PRO A 113 7.49 -12.96 7.77
C PRO A 113 8.73 -12.14 8.10
N ALA A 114 9.85 -12.79 8.38
CA ALA A 114 11.08 -12.14 8.86
C ALA A 114 11.61 -11.04 7.91
N GLU A 115 11.40 -11.21 6.61
CA GLU A 115 11.79 -10.24 5.57
C GLU A 115 11.09 -8.88 5.74
N LEU A 116 9.86 -8.87 6.28
CA LEU A 116 9.14 -7.63 6.56
C LEU A 116 9.80 -6.81 7.68
N GLY A 117 10.47 -7.45 8.64
CA GLY A 117 11.22 -6.74 9.68
C GLY A 117 12.32 -5.86 9.10
N GLY A 118 13.02 -6.34 8.06
CA GLY A 118 13.99 -5.55 7.30
C GLY A 118 13.35 -4.39 6.56
N THR A 119 12.22 -4.66 5.89
CA THR A 119 11.46 -3.63 5.16
C THR A 119 10.95 -2.52 6.09
N PHE A 120 10.39 -2.86 7.24
CA PHE A 120 9.92 -1.86 8.21
C PHE A 120 11.06 -0.98 8.73
N ARG A 121 12.19 -1.59 9.07
CA ARG A 121 13.39 -0.85 9.49
C ARG A 121 13.89 0.11 8.41
N ASN A 122 13.94 -0.34 7.16
CA ASN A 122 14.36 0.47 6.03
C ASN A 122 13.40 1.65 5.78
N LEU A 123 12.08 1.43 5.88
CA LEU A 123 11.08 2.49 5.76
C LEU A 123 11.25 3.54 6.86
N GLU A 124 11.45 3.10 8.10
CA GLU A 124 11.63 3.99 9.25
C GLU A 124 12.93 4.80 9.18
N GLN A 125 14.06 4.14 8.84
CA GLN A 125 15.38 4.78 8.89
C GLN A 125 15.75 5.54 7.62
N SER A 126 15.32 5.04 6.45
CA SER A 126 15.76 5.55 5.14
C SER A 126 14.62 6.14 4.30
N GLY A 127 13.36 6.06 4.76
CA GLY A 127 12.21 6.54 4.01
C GLY A 127 11.95 5.78 2.70
N ASN A 128 12.48 4.56 2.56
CA ASN A 128 12.24 3.69 1.41
C ASN A 128 12.43 2.21 1.79
N PRO A 129 11.75 1.26 1.11
CA PRO A 129 11.75 -0.15 1.51
C PRO A 129 13.09 -0.87 1.29
N TRP A 130 14.00 -0.33 0.49
CA TRP A 130 15.30 -0.94 0.19
C TRP A 130 16.43 -0.49 1.12
N GLY A 131 16.22 0.53 1.96
CA GLY A 131 17.29 1.13 2.77
C GLY A 131 18.30 1.91 1.93
N ALA A 132 17.92 2.32 0.72
CA ALA A 132 18.78 3.07 -0.18
C ALA A 132 19.10 4.48 0.38
N ASN A 133 20.29 4.99 0.05
CA ASN A 133 20.71 6.31 0.52
C ASN A 133 19.84 7.41 -0.09
N LYS A 134 19.35 8.30 0.76
CA LYS A 134 18.53 9.45 0.35
C LYS A 134 19.22 10.36 -0.70
N ASN A 135 20.55 10.44 -0.66
CA ASN A 135 21.31 11.22 -1.64
C ASN A 135 21.27 10.67 -3.06
N ASP A 136 21.03 9.37 -3.21
CA ASP A 136 20.97 8.71 -4.52
C ASP A 136 19.60 8.87 -5.19
N ARG A 137 18.62 9.48 -4.49
CA ARG A 137 17.26 9.66 -5.00
C ARG A 137 17.18 10.52 -6.26
N GLU A 138 18.14 11.42 -6.45
CA GLU A 138 18.23 12.31 -7.60
C GLU A 138 19.16 11.78 -8.70
N ALA A 139 19.80 10.62 -8.52
CA ALA A 139 20.78 10.10 -9.47
C ALA A 139 20.22 9.94 -10.89
N TRP A 140 18.94 9.59 -11.03
CA TRP A 140 18.26 9.46 -12.32
C TRP A 140 18.16 10.77 -13.10
N ILE A 141 18.17 11.93 -12.43
CA ILE A 141 18.09 13.27 -13.05
C ILE A 141 19.35 13.53 -13.89
N ALA A 142 20.52 13.13 -13.39
CA ALA A 142 21.79 13.28 -14.11
C ALA A 142 21.88 12.41 -15.37
N GLU A 143 21.00 11.43 -15.53
CA GLU A 143 20.91 10.57 -16.71
C GLU A 143 19.96 11.13 -17.80
N CYS A 144 19.34 12.30 -17.57
CA CYS A 144 18.44 12.95 -18.52
C CYS A 144 19.16 14.03 -19.31
N ASP A 145 18.88 14.10 -20.62
CA ASP A 145 19.49 15.09 -21.54
C ASP A 145 18.78 16.46 -21.54
N PHE A 146 17.84 16.66 -20.62
CA PHE A 146 17.04 17.89 -20.49
C PHE A 146 16.98 18.33 -19.00
N PRO A 147 16.75 19.63 -18.74
CA PRO A 147 16.71 20.14 -17.37
C PRO A 147 15.46 19.67 -16.61
N ILE A 148 15.66 19.21 -15.38
CA ILE A 148 14.58 18.85 -14.46
C ILE A 148 14.66 19.76 -13.25
N LYS A 149 13.58 20.47 -12.94
CA LYS A 149 13.47 21.39 -11.82
C LYS A 149 13.27 20.62 -10.52
N VAL A 150 14.21 20.74 -9.59
CA VAL A 150 14.10 20.22 -8.23
C VAL A 150 13.66 21.35 -7.30
N VAL A 151 12.64 21.12 -6.48
CA VAL A 151 12.06 22.12 -5.58
C VAL A 151 12.18 21.65 -4.13
N GLU A 152 12.77 22.49 -3.28
CA GLU A 152 12.96 22.20 -1.84
C GLU A 152 11.88 22.83 -0.93
N GLY A 153 11.07 23.73 -1.44
CA GLY A 153 10.04 24.47 -0.69
C GLY A 153 8.72 24.60 -1.47
N VAL A 154 8.15 25.80 -1.45
CA VAL A 154 6.89 26.11 -2.15
C VAL A 154 7.08 25.96 -3.66
N LEU A 155 6.13 25.31 -4.30
CA LEU A 155 6.15 25.07 -5.73
C LEU A 155 5.94 26.40 -6.49
N PRO A 156 6.88 26.80 -7.36
CA PRO A 156 6.77 28.05 -8.11
C PRO A 156 5.51 28.11 -8.97
N ASP A 157 4.95 29.32 -9.17
CA ASP A 157 3.66 29.53 -9.88
C ASP A 157 3.67 29.02 -11.33
N GLU A 158 4.80 29.10 -12.01
CA GLU A 158 4.97 28.61 -13.38
C GLU A 158 4.92 27.07 -13.48
N VAL A 159 5.19 26.33 -12.42
CA VAL A 159 5.15 24.86 -12.41
C VAL A 159 3.70 24.41 -12.37
N GLU A 160 3.25 23.61 -13.35
CA GLU A 160 1.89 23.13 -13.42
C GLU A 160 1.68 21.85 -12.61
N TYR A 161 2.64 20.93 -12.63
CA TYR A 161 2.57 19.64 -11.98
C TYR A 161 3.74 19.37 -11.06
N LEU A 162 3.45 18.81 -9.89
CA LEU A 162 4.45 18.11 -9.10
C LEU A 162 4.55 16.67 -9.62
N PHE A 163 5.72 16.26 -10.10
CA PHE A 163 5.98 14.88 -10.44
C PHE A 163 6.52 14.16 -9.19
N TRP A 164 5.66 13.38 -8.55
CA TRP A 164 6.03 12.50 -7.44
C TRP A 164 6.61 11.21 -7.98
N VAL A 165 7.92 11.07 -7.92
CA VAL A 165 8.70 9.98 -8.54
C VAL A 165 8.45 8.65 -7.83
N GLY A 166 8.29 8.68 -6.50
CA GLY A 166 8.18 7.49 -5.68
C GLY A 166 9.50 6.78 -5.46
N CYS A 167 9.53 5.88 -4.48
CA CYS A 167 10.76 5.16 -4.15
C CYS A 167 11.20 4.22 -5.28
N ALA A 168 10.28 3.48 -5.89
CA ALA A 168 10.60 2.61 -7.01
C ALA A 168 11.17 3.39 -8.19
N GLY A 169 10.53 4.50 -8.57
CA GLY A 169 10.99 5.36 -9.66
C GLY A 169 12.38 5.96 -9.46
N ALA A 170 12.79 6.16 -8.20
CA ALA A 170 14.10 6.70 -7.88
C ALA A 170 15.21 5.63 -7.79
N TYR A 171 14.91 4.44 -7.23
CA TYR A 171 15.94 3.46 -6.85
C TYR A 171 15.92 2.16 -7.64
N ASP A 172 14.73 1.70 -8.11
CA ASP A 172 14.62 0.48 -8.89
C ASP A 172 15.01 0.73 -10.35
N GLU A 173 15.92 -0.07 -10.88
CA GLU A 173 16.48 0.13 -12.23
C GLU A 173 15.42 0.07 -13.33
N ARG A 174 14.44 -0.83 -13.22
CA ARG A 174 13.36 -0.96 -14.20
C ARG A 174 12.36 0.20 -14.09
N ALA A 175 11.95 0.55 -12.88
CA ALA A 175 11.02 1.65 -12.65
C ALA A 175 11.64 3.01 -12.99
N ARG A 176 12.96 3.18 -12.81
CA ARG A 176 13.71 4.38 -13.19
C ARG A 176 13.64 4.65 -14.72
N LYS A 177 13.64 3.62 -15.55
CA LYS A 177 13.43 3.78 -17.00
C LYS A 177 12.06 4.40 -17.30
N THR A 178 11.02 3.96 -16.58
CA THR A 178 9.68 4.55 -16.69
C THR A 178 9.65 6.00 -16.20
N THR A 179 10.31 6.29 -15.08
CA THR A 179 10.44 7.66 -14.55
C THR A 179 11.07 8.60 -15.58
N LYS A 180 12.19 8.22 -16.17
CA LYS A 180 12.87 9.02 -17.21
C LYS A 180 11.98 9.23 -18.45
N ALA A 181 11.33 8.17 -18.95
CA ALA A 181 10.43 8.28 -20.08
C ALA A 181 9.23 9.21 -19.84
N VAL A 182 8.65 9.17 -18.62
CA VAL A 182 7.54 10.08 -18.25
C VAL A 182 8.05 11.52 -18.14
N ALA A 183 9.20 11.75 -17.52
CA ALA A 183 9.81 13.09 -17.46
C ALA A 183 10.11 13.66 -18.85
N GLU A 184 10.64 12.83 -19.77
CA GLU A 184 10.90 13.20 -21.15
C GLU A 184 9.60 13.55 -21.90
N LEU A 185 8.54 12.75 -21.74
CA LEU A 185 7.24 13.03 -22.35
C LEU A 185 6.63 14.34 -21.84
N LEU A 186 6.72 14.62 -20.53
CA LEU A 186 6.27 15.90 -19.97
C LEU A 186 7.06 17.08 -20.55
N TYR A 187 8.39 16.93 -20.65
CA TYR A 187 9.26 17.95 -21.25
C TYR A 187 8.95 18.21 -22.71
N MET A 188 8.81 17.15 -23.51
CA MET A 188 8.46 17.24 -24.94
C MET A 188 7.07 17.86 -25.18
N ALA A 189 6.14 17.62 -24.26
CA ALA A 189 4.81 18.22 -24.31
C ALA A 189 4.77 19.68 -23.84
N GLY A 190 5.91 20.28 -23.45
CA GLY A 190 5.98 21.64 -22.93
C GLY A 190 5.25 21.83 -21.60
N VAL A 191 5.12 20.76 -20.81
CA VAL A 191 4.48 20.81 -19.48
C VAL A 191 5.51 21.25 -18.43
N GLU A 192 5.23 22.33 -17.74
CA GLU A 192 6.07 22.78 -16.63
C GLU A 192 5.86 21.90 -15.38
N PHE A 193 6.84 21.07 -15.07
CA PHE A 193 6.82 20.18 -13.91
C PHE A 193 8.07 20.33 -13.05
N ALA A 194 7.96 19.90 -11.80
CA ALA A 194 9.09 19.84 -10.88
C ALA A 194 9.01 18.56 -10.03
N VAL A 195 10.15 18.18 -9.44
CA VAL A 195 10.29 17.05 -8.52
C VAL A 195 10.78 17.55 -7.15
N LEU A 196 10.54 16.79 -6.08
CA LEU A 196 11.01 17.13 -4.73
C LEU A 196 12.42 16.60 -4.42
N GLY A 197 12.95 15.74 -5.29
CA GLY A 197 14.28 15.17 -5.08
C GLY A 197 14.41 14.50 -3.70
N LYS A 198 15.40 14.89 -2.93
CA LYS A 198 15.69 14.34 -1.60
C LYS A 198 14.62 14.60 -0.55
N LYS A 199 13.72 15.56 -0.77
CA LYS A 199 12.62 15.88 0.14
C LYS A 199 11.48 14.84 0.07
N GLU A 200 11.38 14.11 -1.03
CA GLU A 200 10.40 13.06 -1.21
C GLU A 200 10.75 11.80 -0.40
N THR A 201 9.77 11.21 0.26
CA THR A 201 9.90 9.92 0.98
C THR A 201 8.87 8.90 0.47
N CYS A 202 8.93 7.67 0.96
CA CYS A 202 7.91 6.67 0.66
C CYS A 202 6.55 7.10 1.23
N THR A 203 5.46 6.83 0.52
CA THR A 203 4.09 7.11 0.99
C THR A 203 3.66 6.27 2.20
N GLY A 204 4.41 5.19 2.49
CA GLY A 204 4.07 4.25 3.58
C GLY A 204 3.12 3.11 3.16
N ASP A 205 2.68 3.06 1.91
CA ASP A 205 1.80 2.01 1.41
C ASP A 205 2.31 0.58 1.71
N PRO A 206 3.61 0.24 1.56
CA PRO A 206 4.12 -1.08 1.95
C PRO A 206 3.90 -1.41 3.43
N ALA A 207 4.06 -0.45 4.33
CA ALA A 207 3.79 -0.63 5.75
C ALA A 207 2.30 -0.86 6.02
N ARG A 208 1.42 -0.07 5.38
CA ARG A 208 -0.04 -0.22 5.50
C ARG A 208 -0.52 -1.59 5.03
N ARG A 209 -0.11 -2.03 3.85
CA ARG A 209 -0.50 -3.34 3.28
C ARG A 209 0.02 -4.52 4.11
N ALA A 210 1.18 -4.35 4.73
CA ALA A 210 1.74 -5.33 5.64
C ALA A 210 1.16 -5.26 7.07
N GLY A 211 0.26 -4.32 7.37
CA GLY A 211 -0.40 -4.20 8.68
C GLY A 211 0.35 -3.36 9.71
N ASN A 212 1.50 -2.76 9.38
CA ASN A 212 2.20 -1.84 10.29
C ASN A 212 1.58 -0.44 10.23
N GLU A 213 0.44 -0.30 10.88
CA GLU A 213 -0.36 0.93 10.85
C GLU A 213 0.36 2.11 11.51
N PHE A 214 1.13 1.90 12.58
CA PHE A 214 1.86 2.99 13.24
C PHE A 214 2.90 3.60 12.32
N LEU A 215 3.71 2.77 11.68
CA LEU A 215 4.72 3.25 10.75
C LEU A 215 4.07 3.97 9.55
N TYR A 216 2.97 3.40 9.03
CA TYR A 216 2.21 4.05 7.95
C TYR A 216 1.71 5.43 8.35
N GLN A 217 1.10 5.58 9.53
CA GLN A 217 0.56 6.87 9.99
C GLN A 217 1.64 7.92 10.17
N ILE A 218 2.81 7.57 10.69
CA ILE A 218 3.96 8.47 10.80
C ILE A 218 4.38 8.95 9.41
N MET A 219 4.61 8.03 8.47
CA MET A 219 5.04 8.36 7.11
C MET A 219 3.98 9.19 6.35
N ALA A 220 2.70 8.86 6.51
CA ALA A 220 1.61 9.60 5.91
C ALA A 220 1.52 11.03 6.45
N ALA A 221 1.68 11.22 7.76
CA ALA A 221 1.70 12.54 8.39
C ALA A 221 2.85 13.41 7.86
N GLU A 222 4.05 12.87 7.75
CA GLU A 222 5.21 13.56 7.17
C GLU A 222 4.96 13.99 5.72
N ASN A 223 4.41 13.10 4.90
CA ASN A 223 4.08 13.41 3.50
C ASN A 223 2.97 14.47 3.39
N ILE A 224 1.96 14.43 4.27
CA ILE A 224 0.90 15.46 4.33
C ILE A 224 1.50 16.83 4.63
N GLU A 225 2.41 16.93 5.60
CA GLU A 225 3.09 18.21 5.91
C GLU A 225 3.95 18.68 4.72
N THR A 226 4.66 17.76 4.04
CA THR A 226 5.39 18.08 2.81
C THR A 226 4.46 18.63 1.72
N PHE A 227 3.31 18.03 1.49
CA PHE A 227 2.33 18.54 0.53
C PHE A 227 1.71 19.88 0.94
N LYS A 228 1.44 20.09 2.23
CA LYS A 228 0.97 21.39 2.74
C LYS A 228 1.98 22.51 2.47
N GLU A 229 3.26 22.24 2.72
CA GLU A 229 4.35 23.20 2.45
C GLU A 229 4.49 23.46 0.94
N VAL A 230 4.61 22.42 0.13
CA VAL A 230 4.82 22.51 -1.32
C VAL A 230 3.68 23.23 -2.04
N PHE A 231 2.45 23.04 -1.58
CA PHE A 231 1.25 23.65 -2.15
C PHE A 231 0.65 24.79 -1.32
N ALA A 232 1.42 25.41 -0.42
CA ALA A 232 0.91 26.39 0.56
C ALA A 232 0.07 27.51 -0.10
N ASP A 233 0.57 28.09 -1.19
CA ASP A 233 -0.02 29.26 -1.86
C ASP A 233 -0.91 28.89 -3.04
N ARG A 234 -1.21 27.59 -3.25
CA ARG A 234 -2.00 27.15 -4.39
C ARG A 234 -3.47 26.91 -4.08
N PRO A 235 -4.39 27.44 -4.92
CA PRO A 235 -5.81 27.10 -4.81
C PRO A 235 -6.05 25.61 -5.11
N LYS A 236 -7.13 25.03 -4.52
CA LYS A 236 -7.42 23.59 -4.60
C LYS A 236 -7.37 23.01 -6.03
N GLY A 237 -7.91 23.71 -7.02
CA GLY A 237 -7.94 23.25 -8.42
C GLY A 237 -6.61 23.26 -9.16
N LYS A 238 -5.55 23.85 -8.55
CA LYS A 238 -4.20 23.92 -9.12
C LYS A 238 -3.18 23.03 -8.40
N LYS A 239 -3.61 22.24 -7.41
CA LYS A 239 -2.77 21.26 -6.71
C LYS A 239 -2.77 19.95 -7.51
N LYS A 240 -1.87 19.82 -8.46
CA LYS A 240 -1.80 18.67 -9.37
C LYS A 240 -0.53 17.88 -9.14
N VAL A 241 -0.67 16.56 -8.99
CA VAL A 241 0.43 15.61 -8.81
C VAL A 241 0.36 14.55 -9.89
N VAL A 242 1.48 14.24 -10.50
CA VAL A 242 1.65 13.11 -11.41
C VAL A 242 2.42 12.02 -10.68
N VAL A 243 1.94 10.80 -10.76
CA VAL A 243 2.61 9.60 -10.22
C VAL A 243 2.64 8.49 -11.26
N THR A 244 3.67 7.66 -11.22
CA THR A 244 3.81 6.48 -12.11
C THR A 244 3.64 5.16 -11.35
N CYS A 245 3.74 5.20 -10.03
CA CYS A 245 3.65 4.03 -9.17
C CYS A 245 2.24 3.92 -8.57
N PRO A 246 1.52 2.78 -8.76
CA PRO A 246 0.19 2.58 -8.19
C PRO A 246 0.20 2.62 -6.65
N HIS A 247 1.29 2.20 -6.00
CA HIS A 247 1.46 2.29 -4.55
C HIS A 247 1.55 3.74 -4.03
N CYS A 248 1.95 4.69 -4.87
CA CYS A 248 1.97 6.11 -4.50
C CYS A 248 0.63 6.79 -4.83
N PHE A 249 -0.19 6.19 -5.71
CA PHE A 249 -1.49 6.73 -6.11
C PHE A 249 -2.59 6.41 -5.08
N THR A 250 -2.52 5.25 -4.44
CA THR A 250 -3.49 4.81 -3.42
C THR A 250 -3.15 5.38 -2.05
#